data_20c4018fb96ead58f60c9e1f8881bb00
#
_entry.id   20c4018fb96ead58f60c9e1f8881bb00
#
_cell.length_a   1.000
_cell.length_b   1.000
_cell.length_c   1.000
_cell.angle_alpha   90.00
_cell.angle_beta   90.00
_cell.angle_gamma   90.00
#
_symmetry.space_group_name_H-M   'P 1'
#
loop_
_entity.id
_entity.type
_entity.pdbx_description
1 polymer ?
#
loop_
_entity_poly.entity_id
_entity_poly.type
_entity_poly.pdbx_seq_one_letter_code
_entity_poly.pdbx_strand_id
1 'polypeptide(L)'
;WGAEVPMTVRIPLGAKTRSGPFHANMIESWLTNDPGLIIVTPSNPQDAYDLLIESHHLPDPVVYLEHIGLYGLRGGITGWGKSINQIVDTEAVMNRLDNGDSSIGKARVVRGGEDLTIVTWGAMVHVALDAAENVSNRGVEVEVVDLRTLVPFDSGACINSVLKTGRLIVLQESQWTGGFGHTVSSRIIEEAFWRLETPPVVIGALDTPVPFSPTLEDHTIPSIEVVSRHIERACAK
;
A
#
# COMPACT_ATOMS: atom_id res chain seq x y z
N TRP A 1 -14.07 -24.04 -17.18
CA TRP A 1 -14.28 -23.30 -18.42
C TRP A 1 -12.93 -23.00 -19.10
N GLY A 2 -11.87 -22.61 -18.39
CA GLY A 2 -10.55 -22.39 -18.96
C GLY A 2 -10.46 -21.22 -19.97
N ALA A 3 -11.40 -20.25 -19.88
CA ALA A 3 -11.37 -19.07 -20.74
C ALA A 3 -10.39 -18.04 -20.17
N GLU A 4 -9.48 -17.56 -20.99
CA GLU A 4 -8.60 -16.43 -20.67
C GLU A 4 -9.35 -15.11 -20.89
N VAL A 5 -9.07 -14.12 -20.02
CA VAL A 5 -9.61 -12.76 -20.11
C VAL A 5 -8.46 -11.75 -19.95
N PRO A 6 -7.56 -11.65 -20.94
CA PRO A 6 -6.37 -10.79 -20.86
C PRO A 6 -6.77 -9.32 -21.01
N MET A 7 -7.20 -8.73 -19.91
CA MET A 7 -7.69 -7.36 -19.87
C MET A 7 -7.12 -6.61 -18.65
N THR A 8 -6.61 -5.42 -18.86
CA THR A 8 -6.20 -4.50 -17.78
C THR A 8 -7.17 -3.34 -17.70
N VAL A 9 -7.86 -3.24 -16.56
CA VAL A 9 -8.78 -2.14 -16.26
C VAL A 9 -8.07 -1.15 -15.35
N ARG A 10 -7.80 0.06 -15.84
CA ARG A 10 -7.18 1.13 -15.06
C ARG A 10 -8.24 1.97 -14.36
N ILE A 11 -8.13 2.12 -13.05
CA ILE A 11 -9.06 2.88 -12.22
C ILE A 11 -8.30 3.98 -11.48
N PRO A 12 -8.43 5.26 -11.91
CA PRO A 12 -7.93 6.39 -11.14
C PRO A 12 -8.81 6.60 -9.90
N LEU A 13 -8.18 6.71 -8.71
CA LEU A 13 -8.88 6.83 -7.43
C LEU A 13 -7.95 7.48 -6.38
N GLY A 14 -8.43 7.64 -5.16
CA GLY A 14 -7.63 8.14 -4.04
C GLY A 14 -7.82 9.62 -3.73
N ALA A 15 -7.55 9.97 -2.48
CA ALA A 15 -7.71 11.30 -1.92
C ALA A 15 -6.62 12.30 -2.34
N LYS A 16 -6.63 13.50 -1.77
CA LYS A 16 -5.72 14.63 -2.00
C LYS A 16 -5.94 15.40 -3.31
N THR A 17 -6.91 15.01 -4.12
CA THR A 17 -7.30 15.75 -5.32
C THR A 17 -8.53 16.63 -5.13
N ARG A 18 -9.12 16.60 -3.94
CA ARG A 18 -10.33 17.39 -3.59
C ARG A 18 -11.54 17.04 -4.46
N SER A 19 -11.58 15.79 -4.91
CA SER A 19 -12.59 15.30 -5.86
C SER A 19 -13.85 14.76 -5.18
N GLY A 20 -13.87 14.73 -3.85
CA GLY A 20 -15.01 14.25 -3.05
C GLY A 20 -15.26 12.75 -3.20
N PRO A 21 -16.44 12.26 -2.77
CA PRO A 21 -16.71 10.82 -2.67
C PRO A 21 -16.81 10.11 -4.03
N PHE A 22 -16.95 10.84 -5.12
CA PHE A 22 -17.14 10.25 -6.46
C PHE A 22 -15.82 9.74 -7.07
N HIS A 23 -14.68 10.35 -6.72
CA HIS A 23 -13.39 10.05 -7.33
C HIS A 23 -12.28 9.76 -6.32
N ALA A 24 -12.47 10.11 -5.05
CA ALA A 24 -11.44 10.02 -4.03
C ALA A 24 -11.56 8.78 -3.13
N ASN A 25 -12.62 7.98 -3.26
CA ASN A 25 -12.75 6.76 -2.47
C ASN A 25 -11.76 5.71 -2.96
N MET A 26 -11.07 5.09 -2.00
CA MET A 26 -10.35 3.85 -2.23
C MET A 26 -11.35 2.69 -2.16
N ILE A 27 -11.46 1.94 -3.26
CA ILE A 27 -12.48 0.88 -3.43
C ILE A 27 -11.87 -0.53 -3.51
N GLU A 28 -10.60 -0.67 -3.19
CA GLU A 28 -9.89 -1.95 -3.27
C GLU A 28 -10.60 -3.07 -2.52
N SER A 29 -11.21 -2.75 -1.37
CA SER A 29 -11.93 -3.75 -0.56
C SER A 29 -13.12 -4.39 -1.27
N TRP A 30 -13.77 -3.67 -2.18
CA TRP A 30 -14.86 -4.22 -2.98
C TRP A 30 -14.35 -5.20 -4.03
N LEU A 31 -13.20 -4.86 -4.62
CA LEU A 31 -12.61 -5.64 -5.70
C LEU A 31 -11.87 -6.88 -5.19
N THR A 32 -11.24 -6.78 -4.01
CA THR A 32 -10.52 -7.90 -3.39
C THR A 32 -11.45 -9.04 -2.95
N ASN A 33 -12.76 -8.79 -2.89
CA ASN A 33 -13.77 -9.79 -2.57
C ASN A 33 -14.22 -10.63 -3.78
N ASP A 34 -13.84 -10.23 -5.00
CA ASP A 34 -14.19 -10.92 -6.24
C ASP A 34 -13.07 -11.90 -6.64
N PRO A 35 -13.30 -13.23 -6.57
CA PRO A 35 -12.29 -14.20 -6.95
C PRO A 35 -12.01 -14.17 -8.46
N GLY A 36 -10.75 -14.28 -8.84
CA GLY A 36 -10.30 -14.29 -10.24
C GLY A 36 -9.80 -12.95 -10.76
N LEU A 37 -9.91 -11.87 -9.98
CA LEU A 37 -9.27 -10.61 -10.31
C LEU A 37 -7.85 -10.56 -9.75
N ILE A 38 -6.92 -10.02 -10.53
CA ILE A 38 -5.61 -9.57 -10.03
C ILE A 38 -5.72 -8.07 -9.75
N ILE A 39 -5.24 -7.62 -8.59
CA ILE A 39 -5.37 -6.22 -8.18
C ILE A 39 -3.99 -5.67 -7.85
N VAL A 40 -3.56 -4.67 -8.62
CA VAL A 40 -2.27 -4.00 -8.44
C VAL A 40 -2.46 -2.53 -8.06
N THR A 41 -1.54 -2.01 -7.25
CA THR A 41 -1.59 -0.63 -6.74
C THR A 41 -0.18 -0.08 -6.56
N PRO A 42 0.41 0.52 -7.59
CA PRO A 42 1.78 1.04 -7.54
C PRO A 42 1.87 2.25 -6.61
N SER A 43 3.04 2.41 -5.99
CA SER A 43 3.37 3.55 -5.12
C SER A 43 4.40 4.51 -5.71
N ASN A 44 5.07 4.14 -6.80
CA ASN A 44 6.15 4.91 -7.41
C ASN A 44 6.22 4.69 -8.93
N PRO A 45 6.95 5.54 -9.68
CA PRO A 45 6.99 5.49 -11.14
C PRO A 45 7.52 4.17 -11.72
N GLN A 46 8.52 3.54 -11.11
CA GLN A 46 9.06 2.27 -11.59
C GLN A 46 8.03 1.15 -11.47
N ASP A 47 7.40 1.03 -10.30
CA ASP A 47 6.34 0.03 -10.10
C ASP A 47 5.12 0.32 -10.98
N ALA A 48 4.80 1.61 -11.21
CA ALA A 48 3.72 1.97 -12.12
C ALA A 48 3.99 1.50 -13.55
N TYR A 49 5.23 1.61 -14.01
CA TYR A 49 5.63 1.11 -15.32
C TYR A 49 5.65 -0.42 -15.35
N ASP A 50 6.37 -1.03 -14.44
CA ASP A 50 6.60 -2.48 -14.41
C ASP A 50 5.30 -3.27 -14.30
N LEU A 51 4.46 -2.95 -13.31
CA LEU A 51 3.20 -3.64 -13.07
C LEU A 51 2.21 -3.45 -14.22
N LEU A 52 2.23 -2.30 -14.91
CA LEU A 52 1.37 -2.09 -16.06
C LEU A 52 1.80 -2.96 -17.27
N ILE A 53 3.09 -3.02 -17.56
CA ILE A 53 3.62 -3.87 -18.63
C ILE A 53 3.37 -5.34 -18.30
N GLU A 54 3.68 -5.79 -17.08
CA GLU A 54 3.47 -7.17 -16.65
C GLU A 54 1.99 -7.56 -16.71
N SER A 55 1.07 -6.64 -16.37
CA SER A 55 -0.38 -6.87 -16.45
C SER A 55 -0.86 -7.26 -17.86
N HIS A 56 -0.23 -6.74 -18.91
CA HIS A 56 -0.58 -7.06 -20.29
C HIS A 56 -0.15 -8.46 -20.73
N HIS A 57 0.70 -9.14 -19.97
CA HIS A 57 1.19 -10.48 -20.26
C HIS A 57 0.44 -11.56 -19.49
N LEU A 58 -0.55 -11.19 -18.67
CA LEU A 58 -1.34 -12.13 -17.88
C LEU A 58 -2.60 -12.58 -18.62
N PRO A 59 -2.97 -13.86 -18.49
CA PRO A 59 -4.22 -14.38 -19.07
C PRO A 59 -5.47 -13.99 -18.27
N ASP A 60 -5.29 -13.48 -17.03
CA ASP A 60 -6.37 -13.13 -16.12
C ASP A 60 -6.63 -11.61 -16.11
N PRO A 61 -7.85 -11.18 -15.77
CA PRO A 61 -8.17 -9.76 -15.71
C PRO A 61 -7.43 -9.08 -14.56
N VAL A 62 -6.78 -7.95 -14.87
CA VAL A 62 -6.06 -7.13 -13.90
C VAL A 62 -6.81 -5.83 -13.67
N VAL A 63 -7.09 -5.52 -12.42
CA VAL A 63 -7.54 -4.19 -11.98
C VAL A 63 -6.33 -3.41 -11.49
N TYR A 64 -6.03 -2.33 -12.21
CA TYR A 64 -4.88 -1.48 -11.97
C TYR A 64 -5.33 -0.19 -11.27
N LEU A 65 -5.11 -0.10 -9.96
CA LEU A 65 -5.54 1.00 -9.13
C LEU A 65 -4.48 2.12 -9.13
N GLU A 66 -4.83 3.25 -9.74
CA GLU A 66 -3.93 4.39 -9.88
C GLU A 66 -4.30 5.48 -8.90
N HIS A 67 -3.47 5.69 -7.89
CA HIS A 67 -3.73 6.75 -6.93
C HIS A 67 -3.49 8.13 -7.55
N ILE A 68 -4.56 8.91 -7.77
CA ILE A 68 -4.51 10.22 -8.46
C ILE A 68 -3.57 11.20 -7.73
N GLY A 69 -3.53 11.14 -6.39
CA GLY A 69 -2.61 11.95 -5.59
C GLY A 69 -1.14 11.71 -5.88
N LEU A 70 -0.78 10.59 -6.53
CA LEU A 70 0.58 10.29 -6.96
C LEU A 70 0.89 10.82 -8.37
N TYR A 71 -0.12 11.25 -9.14
CA TYR A 71 0.10 11.84 -10.45
C TYR A 71 0.85 13.18 -10.34
N GLY A 72 1.95 13.31 -11.05
CA GLY A 72 2.69 14.57 -11.10
C GLY A 72 3.23 15.03 -9.76
N LEU A 73 3.65 14.13 -8.88
CA LEU A 73 4.35 14.45 -7.63
C LEU A 73 5.61 15.31 -7.88
N ARG A 74 5.37 16.54 -8.30
CA ARG A 74 6.35 17.63 -8.31
C ARG A 74 6.04 18.52 -7.11
N GLY A 75 6.66 18.21 -6.00
CA GLY A 75 6.67 19.05 -4.79
C GLY A 75 5.38 19.80 -4.49
N GLY A 76 4.51 19.27 -3.69
CA GLY A 76 3.58 20.07 -2.92
C GLY A 76 2.15 20.23 -3.42
N ILE A 77 1.75 19.76 -4.59
CA ILE A 77 0.33 19.90 -5.01
C ILE A 77 -0.58 18.95 -4.22
N THR A 78 -0.07 17.81 -3.82
CA THR A 78 -0.87 16.78 -3.16
C THR A 78 -0.62 16.64 -1.66
N GLY A 79 0.40 17.30 -1.11
CA GLY A 79 0.76 17.19 0.30
C GLY A 79 1.25 15.79 0.71
N TRP A 80 1.63 14.95 -0.23
CA TRP A 80 2.27 13.66 0.00
C TRP A 80 3.78 13.83 -0.12
N GLY A 81 4.46 14.12 0.95
CA GLY A 81 5.91 14.03 1.07
C GLY A 81 6.75 14.68 -0.04
N LYS A 82 7.91 14.12 -0.25
CA LYS A 82 8.95 14.62 -1.17
C LYS A 82 8.61 14.27 -2.62
N SER A 83 9.00 15.12 -3.57
CA SER A 83 8.89 14.85 -5.00
C SER A 83 9.61 13.55 -5.36
N ILE A 84 8.95 12.65 -6.08
CA ILE A 84 9.56 11.43 -6.58
C ILE A 84 10.14 11.71 -7.96
N ASN A 85 11.45 11.93 -8.00
CA ASN A 85 12.21 11.98 -9.25
C ASN A 85 12.90 10.62 -9.45
N GLN A 86 12.20 9.72 -10.12
CA GLN A 86 12.73 8.41 -10.45
C GLN A 86 12.88 8.28 -11.97
N ILE A 87 14.06 7.92 -12.43
CA ILE A 87 14.28 7.49 -13.81
C ILE A 87 13.78 6.05 -13.90
N VAL A 88 12.83 5.82 -14.79
CA VAL A 88 12.27 4.48 -15.00
C VAL A 88 13.21 3.68 -15.88
N ASP A 89 13.61 2.51 -15.41
CA ASP A 89 14.34 1.52 -16.19
C ASP A 89 13.34 0.69 -16.98
N THR A 90 13.20 1.00 -18.25
CA THR A 90 12.23 0.35 -19.16
C THR A 90 12.69 -1.02 -19.64
N GLU A 91 13.97 -1.36 -19.52
CA GLU A 91 14.50 -2.65 -19.92
C GLU A 91 14.36 -3.70 -18.81
N ALA A 92 14.39 -3.28 -17.57
CA ALA A 92 14.33 -4.17 -16.41
C ALA A 92 13.09 -5.08 -16.40
N VAL A 93 11.92 -4.55 -16.77
CA VAL A 93 10.67 -5.33 -16.82
C VAL A 93 10.71 -6.38 -17.93
N MET A 94 11.23 -6.03 -19.10
CA MET A 94 11.34 -6.98 -20.22
C MET A 94 12.30 -8.12 -19.88
N ASN A 95 13.45 -7.81 -19.27
CA ASN A 95 14.39 -8.80 -18.80
C ASN A 95 13.77 -9.76 -17.75
N ARG A 96 12.89 -9.27 -16.87
CA ARG A 96 12.16 -10.15 -15.92
C ARG A 96 11.21 -11.07 -16.65
N LEU A 97 10.39 -10.54 -17.56
CA LEU A 97 9.42 -11.33 -18.35
C LEU A 97 10.10 -12.39 -19.19
N ASP A 98 11.21 -12.06 -19.85
CA ASP A 98 12.01 -13.01 -20.65
C ASP A 98 12.57 -14.16 -19.80
N ASN A 99 12.85 -13.90 -18.52
CA ASN A 99 13.27 -14.91 -17.55
C ASN A 99 12.10 -15.64 -16.87
N GLY A 100 10.86 -15.37 -17.25
CA GLY A 100 9.66 -15.96 -16.63
C GLY A 100 9.41 -15.48 -15.19
N ASP A 101 9.90 -14.30 -14.83
CA ASP A 101 9.72 -13.68 -13.53
C ASP A 101 8.74 -12.50 -13.60
N SER A 102 8.08 -12.17 -12.49
CA SER A 102 7.10 -11.09 -12.39
C SER A 102 7.19 -10.40 -11.04
N SER A 103 6.89 -9.11 -11.02
CA SER A 103 6.72 -8.31 -9.80
C SER A 103 5.30 -8.45 -9.21
N ILE A 104 4.34 -8.90 -10.03
CA ILE A 104 2.96 -9.12 -9.56
C ILE A 104 2.95 -10.24 -8.54
N GLY A 105 2.30 -10.01 -7.40
CA GLY A 105 2.27 -10.94 -6.27
C GLY A 105 3.51 -10.92 -5.39
N LYS A 106 4.45 -9.98 -5.61
CA LYS A 106 5.65 -9.81 -4.77
C LYS A 106 5.65 -8.46 -4.08
N ALA A 107 5.71 -8.47 -2.75
CA ALA A 107 5.92 -7.25 -1.97
C ALA A 107 7.38 -6.77 -2.04
N ARG A 108 7.59 -5.53 -1.63
CA ARG A 108 8.93 -4.94 -1.54
C ARG A 108 9.14 -4.25 -0.21
N VAL A 109 10.24 -4.57 0.47
CA VAL A 109 10.72 -3.77 1.60
C VAL A 109 11.30 -2.47 1.04
N VAL A 110 10.62 -1.35 1.28
CA VAL A 110 11.03 -0.02 0.79
C VAL A 110 11.83 0.75 1.84
N ARG A 111 11.77 0.34 3.09
CA ARG A 111 12.61 0.79 4.20
C ARG A 111 12.87 -0.39 5.14
N GLY A 112 14.14 -0.66 5.45
CA GLY A 112 14.49 -1.66 6.48
C GLY A 112 14.31 -1.11 7.89
N GLY A 113 13.98 -1.99 8.85
CA GLY A 113 13.83 -1.67 10.26
C GLY A 113 13.76 -2.93 11.13
N GLU A 114 13.93 -2.77 12.45
CA GLU A 114 14.01 -3.89 13.39
C GLU A 114 12.96 -3.85 14.50
N ASP A 115 12.25 -2.71 14.70
CA ASP A 115 11.38 -2.52 15.85
C ASP A 115 9.89 -2.71 15.55
N LEU A 116 9.46 -2.44 14.32
CA LEU A 116 8.05 -2.52 13.92
C LEU A 116 7.95 -2.66 12.40
N THR A 117 6.98 -3.44 11.92
CA THR A 117 6.63 -3.56 10.50
C THR A 117 5.37 -2.76 10.19
N ILE A 118 5.42 -1.90 9.16
CA ILE A 118 4.24 -1.33 8.52
C ILE A 118 4.05 -2.02 7.18
N VAL A 119 2.89 -2.68 7.00
CA VAL A 119 2.45 -3.22 5.71
C VAL A 119 1.46 -2.24 5.09
N THR A 120 1.69 -1.82 3.86
CA THR A 120 0.89 -0.79 3.20
C THR A 120 0.96 -0.88 1.68
N TRP A 121 0.25 0.00 0.97
CA TRP A 121 0.21 0.07 -0.49
C TRP A 121 -0.15 1.46 -1.01
N GLY A 122 0.08 1.70 -2.30
CA GLY A 122 -0.29 2.94 -2.98
C GLY A 122 0.27 4.18 -2.31
N ALA A 123 -0.54 5.21 -2.15
CA ALA A 123 -0.08 6.48 -1.55
C ALA A 123 0.30 6.37 -0.07
N MET A 124 -0.26 5.41 0.66
CA MET A 124 0.05 5.23 2.07
C MET A 124 1.50 4.76 2.32
N VAL A 125 2.19 4.24 1.30
CA VAL A 125 3.64 3.96 1.38
C VAL A 125 4.42 5.23 1.73
N HIS A 126 4.07 6.36 1.13
CA HIS A 126 4.74 7.65 1.40
C HIS A 126 4.45 8.16 2.81
N VAL A 127 3.20 8.02 3.28
CA VAL A 127 2.83 8.35 4.66
C VAL A 127 3.60 7.48 5.66
N ALA A 128 3.72 6.18 5.38
CA ALA A 128 4.48 5.25 6.21
C ALA A 128 5.97 5.61 6.27
N LEU A 129 6.59 5.95 5.13
CA LEU A 129 7.99 6.35 5.05
C LEU A 129 8.27 7.63 5.83
N ASP A 130 7.43 8.66 5.67
CA ASP A 130 7.57 9.92 6.39
C ASP A 130 7.33 9.74 7.89
N ALA A 131 6.37 8.91 8.30
CA ALA A 131 6.14 8.57 9.70
C ALA A 131 7.32 7.79 10.30
N ALA A 132 7.89 6.84 9.55
CA ALA A 132 9.09 6.11 9.95
C ALA A 132 10.30 7.03 10.13
N GLU A 133 10.49 8.02 9.23
CA GLU A 133 11.54 9.03 9.36
C GLU A 133 11.34 9.89 10.63
N ASN A 134 10.11 10.29 10.92
CA ASN A 134 9.80 11.08 12.12
C ASN A 134 10.14 10.35 13.42
N VAL A 135 9.89 9.04 13.52
CA VAL A 135 10.14 8.28 14.75
C VAL A 135 11.59 7.78 14.85
N SER A 136 12.32 7.68 13.73
CA SER A 136 13.72 7.24 13.76
C SER A 136 14.62 8.20 14.56
N ASN A 137 14.30 9.50 14.57
CA ASN A 137 14.97 10.48 15.42
C ASN A 137 14.78 10.21 16.94
N ARG A 138 13.87 9.30 17.31
CA ARG A 138 13.61 8.85 18.68
C ARG A 138 14.11 7.44 18.93
N GLY A 139 14.87 6.88 18.00
CA GLY A 139 15.49 5.56 18.09
C GLY A 139 14.56 4.39 17.78
N VAL A 140 13.47 4.61 17.02
CA VAL A 140 12.57 3.55 16.57
C VAL A 140 12.79 3.29 15.07
N GLU A 141 13.20 2.08 14.73
CA GLU A 141 13.51 1.67 13.35
C GLU A 141 12.37 0.84 12.76
N VAL A 142 11.60 1.49 11.90
CA VAL A 142 10.40 0.92 11.26
C VAL A 142 10.75 0.31 9.91
N GLU A 143 10.37 -0.96 9.71
CA GLU A 143 10.36 -1.59 8.41
C GLU A 143 9.06 -1.27 7.66
N VAL A 144 9.17 -0.84 6.41
CA VAL A 144 8.01 -0.54 5.56
C VAL A 144 7.97 -1.51 4.39
N VAL A 145 6.88 -2.27 4.31
CA VAL A 145 6.61 -3.25 3.26
C VAL A 145 5.51 -2.70 2.36
N ASP A 146 5.84 -2.46 1.08
CA ASP A 146 4.91 -2.10 0.03
C ASP A 146 4.38 -3.37 -0.65
N LEU A 147 3.08 -3.61 -0.55
CA LEU A 147 2.45 -4.79 -1.15
C LEU A 147 2.48 -4.78 -2.67
N ARG A 148 2.35 -3.62 -3.31
CA ARG A 148 2.27 -3.43 -4.75
C ARG A 148 1.12 -4.19 -5.44
N THR A 149 0.82 -5.40 -4.96
CA THR A 149 -0.28 -6.26 -5.41
C THR A 149 -1.13 -6.66 -4.21
N LEU A 150 -2.44 -6.47 -4.32
CA LEU A 150 -3.39 -6.83 -3.26
C LEU A 150 -3.96 -8.24 -3.46
N VAL A 151 -4.15 -8.64 -4.72
CA VAL A 151 -4.59 -10.00 -5.08
C VAL A 151 -3.75 -10.48 -6.26
N PRO A 152 -2.96 -11.54 -6.08
CA PRO A 152 -2.56 -12.10 -4.78
C PRO A 152 -1.60 -11.17 -4.03
N PHE A 153 -1.66 -11.12 -2.68
CA PHE A 153 -0.64 -10.40 -1.93
C PHE A 153 0.43 -11.34 -1.38
N ASP A 154 1.64 -10.82 -1.21
CA ASP A 154 2.80 -11.54 -0.70
C ASP A 154 2.74 -11.66 0.83
N SER A 155 1.96 -12.61 1.32
CA SER A 155 1.87 -12.88 2.76
C SER A 155 3.20 -13.33 3.35
N GLY A 156 4.00 -14.09 2.58
CA GLY A 156 5.29 -14.60 3.03
C GLY A 156 6.28 -13.48 3.37
N ALA A 157 6.41 -12.48 2.49
CA ALA A 157 7.27 -11.32 2.77
C ALA A 157 6.80 -10.54 4.01
N CYS A 158 5.47 -10.35 4.15
CA CYS A 158 4.90 -9.67 5.31
C CYS A 158 5.14 -10.44 6.62
N ILE A 159 4.90 -11.75 6.61
CA ILE A 159 5.13 -12.62 7.77
C ILE A 159 6.59 -12.59 8.18
N ASN A 160 7.53 -12.74 7.24
CA ASN A 160 8.96 -12.70 7.53
C ASN A 160 9.38 -11.37 8.17
N SER A 161 8.84 -10.25 7.71
CA SER A 161 9.07 -8.93 8.29
C SER A 161 8.56 -8.87 9.75
N VAL A 162 7.33 -9.34 10.00
CA VAL A 162 6.74 -9.32 11.35
C VAL A 162 7.45 -10.31 12.29
N LEU A 163 7.88 -11.46 11.80
CA LEU A 163 8.68 -12.40 12.61
C LEU A 163 10.01 -11.80 13.07
N LYS A 164 10.58 -10.88 12.29
CA LYS A 164 11.78 -10.12 12.64
C LYS A 164 11.47 -9.05 13.68
N THR A 165 10.47 -8.21 13.45
CA THR A 165 10.21 -6.99 14.23
C THR A 165 9.32 -7.19 15.45
N GLY A 166 8.50 -8.24 15.48
CA GLY A 166 7.57 -8.55 16.58
C GLY A 166 6.35 -7.62 16.67
N ARG A 167 6.21 -6.60 15.80
CA ARG A 167 5.10 -5.63 15.85
C ARG A 167 4.55 -5.34 14.47
N LEU A 168 3.23 -5.18 14.34
CA LEU A 168 2.54 -4.99 13.08
C LEU A 168 1.60 -3.79 13.10
N ILE A 169 1.76 -2.93 12.13
CA ILE A 169 0.74 -1.96 11.68
C ILE A 169 0.40 -2.28 10.23
N VAL A 170 -0.89 -2.37 9.90
CA VAL A 170 -1.36 -2.35 8.51
C VAL A 170 -1.99 -0.98 8.26
N LEU A 171 -1.47 -0.27 7.26
CA LEU A 171 -1.90 1.09 6.92
C LEU A 171 -2.58 1.09 5.56
N GLN A 172 -3.83 1.57 5.51
CA GLN A 172 -4.63 1.71 4.30
C GLN A 172 -5.27 3.09 4.22
N GLU A 173 -5.62 3.54 3.01
CA GLU A 173 -6.36 4.79 2.81
C GLU A 173 -7.87 4.59 2.83
N SER A 174 -8.36 3.41 2.44
CA SER A 174 -9.79 3.10 2.55
C SER A 174 -10.29 3.18 3.99
N GLN A 175 -11.61 3.28 4.16
CA GLN A 175 -12.26 3.34 5.46
C GLN A 175 -11.82 2.17 6.35
N TRP A 176 -11.81 2.42 7.65
CA TRP A 176 -11.42 1.40 8.61
C TRP A 176 -12.36 0.20 8.56
N THR A 177 -13.69 0.45 8.57
CA THR A 177 -14.69 -0.62 8.52
C THR A 177 -14.67 -1.31 7.14
N GLY A 178 -14.47 -2.62 7.15
CA GLY A 178 -14.47 -3.45 5.93
C GLY A 178 -13.24 -3.24 5.04
N GLY A 179 -12.23 -2.51 5.51
CA GLY A 179 -10.98 -2.30 4.77
C GLY A 179 -10.17 -3.58 4.58
N PHE A 180 -9.48 -3.71 3.45
CA PHE A 180 -8.66 -4.88 3.11
C PHE A 180 -7.51 -5.14 4.10
N GLY A 181 -7.05 -4.10 4.79
CA GLY A 181 -6.03 -4.21 5.84
C GLY A 181 -6.37 -5.18 6.95
N HIS A 182 -7.64 -5.38 7.25
CA HIS A 182 -8.07 -6.39 8.23
C HIS A 182 -7.81 -7.81 7.72
N THR A 183 -8.03 -8.06 6.44
CA THR A 183 -7.70 -9.35 5.79
C THR A 183 -6.19 -9.57 5.81
N VAL A 184 -5.41 -8.58 5.43
CA VAL A 184 -3.94 -8.63 5.46
C VAL A 184 -3.44 -8.92 6.88
N SER A 185 -3.94 -8.17 7.87
CA SER A 185 -3.60 -8.36 9.29
C SER A 185 -3.93 -9.76 9.77
N SER A 186 -5.14 -10.25 9.47
CA SER A 186 -5.58 -11.60 9.88
C SER A 186 -4.67 -12.68 9.31
N ARG A 187 -4.33 -12.61 8.02
CA ARG A 187 -3.44 -13.60 7.37
C ARG A 187 -2.03 -13.60 7.96
N ILE A 188 -1.51 -12.44 8.31
CA ILE A 188 -0.19 -12.35 8.96
C ILE A 188 -0.24 -12.93 10.37
N ILE A 189 -1.30 -12.62 11.13
CA ILE A 189 -1.46 -13.09 12.52
C ILE A 189 -1.57 -14.60 12.59
N GLU A 190 -2.21 -15.27 11.63
CA GLU A 190 -2.33 -16.74 11.61
C GLU A 190 -0.98 -17.44 11.81
N GLU A 191 0.11 -16.89 11.27
CA GLU A 191 1.45 -17.49 11.35
C GLU A 191 2.37 -16.78 12.35
N ALA A 192 2.20 -15.45 12.55
CA ALA A 192 3.07 -14.66 13.40
C ALA A 192 2.57 -14.43 14.83
N PHE A 193 1.38 -14.96 15.21
CA PHE A 193 0.71 -14.68 16.49
C PHE A 193 1.63 -14.78 17.72
N TRP A 194 2.36 -15.91 17.83
CA TRP A 194 3.21 -16.16 18.98
C TRP A 194 4.50 -15.32 19.01
N ARG A 195 4.77 -14.58 17.95
CA ARG A 195 5.92 -13.68 17.86
C ARG A 195 5.53 -12.24 18.17
N LEU A 196 4.23 -11.91 18.12
CA LEU A 196 3.76 -10.56 18.37
C LEU A 196 4.00 -10.11 19.81
N GLU A 197 4.63 -8.97 19.98
CA GLU A 197 4.91 -8.34 21.28
C GLU A 197 3.81 -7.37 21.70
N THR A 198 3.01 -6.90 20.74
CA THR A 198 1.86 -6.00 20.95
C THR A 198 0.70 -6.40 20.06
N PRO A 199 -0.55 -6.04 20.40
CA PRO A 199 -1.67 -6.22 19.50
C PRO A 199 -1.42 -5.53 18.15
N PRO A 200 -1.66 -6.20 17.02
CA PRO A 200 -1.54 -5.58 15.71
C PRO A 200 -2.57 -4.48 15.54
N VAL A 201 -2.22 -3.44 14.78
CA VAL A 201 -3.08 -2.27 14.55
C VAL A 201 -3.37 -2.15 13.06
N VAL A 202 -4.66 -1.95 12.71
CA VAL A 202 -5.06 -1.53 11.37
C VAL A 202 -5.43 -0.04 11.44
N ILE A 203 -4.77 0.77 10.62
CA ILE A 203 -5.05 2.21 10.46
C ILE A 203 -5.71 2.41 9.11
N GLY A 204 -6.88 3.01 9.08
CA GLY A 204 -7.62 3.38 7.88
C GLY A 204 -8.24 4.76 8.01
N ALA A 205 -8.88 5.23 6.93
CA ALA A 205 -9.66 6.46 6.98
C ALA A 205 -10.86 6.34 7.92
N LEU A 206 -11.41 7.48 8.32
CA LEU A 206 -12.66 7.54 9.06
C LEU A 206 -13.81 6.95 8.22
N ASP A 207 -14.78 6.33 8.88
CA ASP A 207 -15.97 5.76 8.25
C ASP A 207 -16.94 6.88 7.80
N THR A 208 -16.50 7.68 6.85
CA THR A 208 -17.25 8.80 6.27
C THR A 208 -16.92 8.94 4.78
N PRO A 209 -17.85 9.42 3.96
CA PRO A 209 -17.55 9.78 2.58
C PRO A 209 -16.42 10.82 2.52
N VAL A 210 -15.52 10.70 1.55
CA VAL A 210 -14.40 11.65 1.39
C VAL A 210 -14.95 13.05 1.07
N PRO A 211 -14.65 14.07 1.89
CA PRO A 211 -15.15 15.42 1.65
C PRO A 211 -14.46 16.14 0.50
N PHE A 212 -15.13 17.13 -0.11
CA PHE A 212 -14.50 18.04 -1.09
C PHE A 212 -13.59 19.10 -0.42
N SER A 213 -13.92 19.51 0.80
CA SER A 213 -13.15 20.51 1.53
C SER A 213 -11.76 19.99 1.84
N PRO A 214 -10.67 20.71 1.47
CA PRO A 214 -9.31 20.28 1.75
C PRO A 214 -9.06 19.93 3.22
N THR A 215 -9.49 20.78 4.13
CA THR A 215 -9.31 20.57 5.58
C THR A 215 -10.04 19.34 6.08
N LEU A 216 -11.25 19.09 5.57
CA LEU A 216 -12.02 17.91 5.98
C LEU A 216 -11.47 16.64 5.35
N GLU A 217 -11.08 16.67 4.06
CA GLU A 217 -10.44 15.53 3.41
C GLU A 217 -9.15 15.15 4.14
N ASP A 218 -8.29 16.14 4.47
CA ASP A 218 -7.06 15.90 5.22
C ASP A 218 -7.29 15.33 6.63
N HIS A 219 -8.47 15.59 7.21
CA HIS A 219 -8.84 15.05 8.51
C HIS A 219 -9.36 13.61 8.43
N THR A 220 -9.92 13.20 7.29
CA THR A 220 -10.55 11.88 7.14
C THR A 220 -9.57 10.76 6.85
N ILE A 221 -8.48 11.05 6.15
CA ILE A 221 -7.46 10.06 5.76
C ILE A 221 -6.33 9.99 6.78
N PRO A 222 -5.62 8.83 6.89
CA PRO A 222 -4.50 8.71 7.81
C PRO A 222 -3.41 9.74 7.52
N SER A 223 -3.00 10.50 8.55
CA SER A 223 -1.89 11.45 8.46
C SER A 223 -0.59 10.88 9.03
N ILE A 224 0.53 11.50 8.68
CA ILE A 224 1.86 11.16 9.20
C ILE A 224 1.86 11.19 10.73
N GLU A 225 1.21 12.19 11.36
CA GLU A 225 1.13 12.35 12.82
C GLU A 225 0.32 11.23 13.47
N VAL A 226 -0.75 10.79 12.82
CA VAL A 226 -1.57 9.67 13.31
C VAL A 226 -0.75 8.38 13.27
N VAL A 227 -0.08 8.10 12.16
CA VAL A 227 0.76 6.90 12.00
C VAL A 227 1.93 6.93 12.99
N SER A 228 2.65 8.07 13.12
CA SER A 228 3.76 8.22 14.07
C SER A 228 3.32 7.93 15.51
N ARG A 229 2.15 8.42 15.93
CA ARG A 229 1.60 8.13 17.28
C ARG A 229 1.29 6.65 17.50
N HIS A 230 0.82 5.95 16.46
CA HIS A 230 0.57 4.50 16.56
C HIS A 230 1.88 3.72 16.64
N ILE A 231 2.91 4.12 15.90
CA ILE A 231 4.26 3.53 16.01
C ILE A 231 4.79 3.71 17.43
N GLU A 232 4.76 4.93 17.98
CA GLU A 232 5.23 5.22 19.32
C GLU A 232 4.52 4.39 20.39
N ARG A 233 3.19 4.25 20.28
CA ARG A 233 2.41 3.43 21.22
C ARG A 233 2.77 1.93 21.13
N ALA A 234 2.98 1.43 19.92
CA ALA A 234 3.34 0.03 19.72
C ALA A 234 4.78 -0.27 20.20
N CYS A 235 5.67 0.72 20.18
CA CYS A 235 7.07 0.59 20.60
C CYS A 235 7.30 1.14 22.04
N ALA A 236 6.28 1.68 22.72
CA ALA A 236 6.42 2.10 24.12
C ALA A 236 6.71 0.87 24.99
N LYS A 237 7.81 0.95 25.76
CA LYS A 237 8.25 -0.11 26.70
C LYS A 237 7.45 -0.04 28.00
#